data_72349bb64397bdd2518be504b8476eea
#
_entry.id   72349bb64397bdd2518be504b8476eea
#
_cell.length_a   1.000
_cell.length_b   1.000
_cell.length_c   1.000
_cell.angle_alpha   90.00
_cell.angle_beta   90.00
_cell.angle_gamma   90.00
#
_symmetry.space_group_name_H-M   'P 1'
#
loop_
_entity.id
_entity.type
_entity.pdbx_description
1 polymer ?
#
loop_
_entity_poly.entity_id
_entity_poly.type
_entity_poly.pdbx_seq_one_letter_code
_entity_poly.pdbx_strand_id
1 'polypeptide(L)'
;MKMHSRIFTILVLVAITLTTSLFIACGEDNTDPTPVTPPQEEPEKKPGDKQDEEEEDETEMSDTNYNISSIVFPIHRNAGLSETITIYPDENNLFTERVYSVRYDHTRPYMMPASLSKLYIEFNSDAKTIYIDGVEYKKNTPYDFSKPVTVTACADTGTEKSYTIELKNFTGLPIIYINTASGQEVKDKENYEDATIEIIGSESLPGLAKMDMQIHGRGNVSWTAFTKKQSYTISLSSKQKVLGMPKHKKWVLISNYRDKTLLRNNVAWWISSHMPGIKYTPRFQHAELILNGRHRGVYQVVEQVRIDNDRVDINEMKPTDTEGEAITGGYLIELDRMSDDTDQWRWVLPYLQGGSHQANIKKPKIDESNQAQHDYIKDYLFKVDKLLGTSEDMEYVMETYIDMPSWAAQWLVFELSGTPEPNGPSSWYTFKDKNDDKWYCGPPWDFDYQSFVPSTANQFRNKKYVYQPQMRKYQPYREELVRQWEAVQPLLPDLINYINEQREYMRHSAEANWFIHEQNLKDDESHQNGDEYIPSDMAIDRMIEYLYLKWDYVENNIRNLK
;
A
#
# COMPACT_ATOMS: atom_id res chain seq x y z
N MET A 1 14.62 54.30 -5.17
CA MET A 1 16.04 54.30 -5.57
C MET A 1 16.30 53.03 -6.36
N LYS A 2 16.60 53.18 -7.64
CA LYS A 2 16.81 52.09 -8.63
C LYS A 2 18.13 51.36 -8.35
N MET A 3 18.16 50.04 -8.58
CA MET A 3 19.30 49.33 -9.19
C MET A 3 18.91 47.90 -9.49
N HIS A 4 18.65 47.59 -10.67
CA HIS A 4 19.38 46.93 -11.79
C HIS A 4 19.48 45.40 -11.71
N SER A 5 18.69 44.84 -12.57
CA SER A 5 18.77 43.58 -13.29
C SER A 5 20.19 43.20 -13.75
N ARG A 6 20.56 41.91 -13.65
CA ARG A 6 21.42 41.22 -14.63
C ARG A 6 20.93 39.82 -14.86
N ILE A 7 20.37 39.66 -16.05
CA ILE A 7 20.07 38.40 -16.72
C ILE A 7 21.39 37.79 -17.20
N PHE A 8 21.63 36.53 -16.90
CA PHE A 8 22.64 35.73 -17.60
C PHE A 8 21.91 34.59 -18.33
N THR A 9 21.82 34.78 -19.65
CA THR A 9 21.38 33.76 -20.61
C THR A 9 22.59 32.90 -20.96
N ILE A 10 22.54 31.61 -20.71
CA ILE A 10 23.48 30.64 -21.29
C ILE A 10 22.67 29.78 -22.27
N LEU A 11 22.94 30.01 -23.55
CA LEU A 11 22.58 29.12 -24.65
C LEU A 11 23.50 27.89 -24.62
N VAL A 12 22.95 26.69 -24.52
CA VAL A 12 23.66 25.46 -24.87
C VAL A 12 22.99 24.87 -26.10
N LEU A 13 23.69 24.95 -27.23
CA LEU A 13 23.40 24.19 -28.44
C LEU A 13 23.66 22.71 -28.17
N VAL A 14 22.68 21.87 -28.35
CA VAL A 14 22.89 20.42 -28.50
C VAL A 14 22.71 20.07 -29.96
N ALA A 15 23.82 19.66 -30.57
CA ALA A 15 23.85 19.13 -31.93
C ALA A 15 23.32 17.70 -31.93
N ILE A 16 22.28 17.47 -32.73
CA ILE A 16 21.74 16.14 -33.05
C ILE A 16 22.64 15.55 -34.16
N THR A 17 23.35 14.48 -33.86
CA THR A 17 23.98 13.63 -34.88
C THR A 17 23.15 12.35 -35.04
N LEU A 18 22.40 12.31 -36.15
CA LEU A 18 21.89 11.07 -36.72
C LEU A 18 23.04 10.24 -37.26
N THR A 19 23.20 9.01 -36.81
CA THR A 19 23.99 8.01 -37.51
C THR A 19 23.10 6.89 -38.01
N THR A 20 22.83 6.92 -39.30
CA THR A 20 22.31 5.81 -40.08
C THR A 20 23.41 4.78 -40.29
N SER A 21 23.22 3.54 -39.87
CA SER A 21 24.10 2.43 -40.23
C SER A 21 23.57 1.72 -41.46
N LEU A 22 24.30 1.87 -42.53
CA LEU A 22 24.19 1.10 -43.79
C LEU A 22 24.75 -0.31 -43.58
N PHE A 23 24.05 -1.30 -44.11
CA PHE A 23 24.56 -2.63 -44.41
C PHE A 23 25.59 -2.55 -45.54
N ILE A 24 26.73 -3.18 -45.36
CA ILE A 24 27.63 -3.61 -46.46
C ILE A 24 27.95 -5.08 -46.21
N ALA A 25 27.54 -5.88 -47.22
CA ALA A 25 27.99 -7.23 -47.43
C ALA A 25 29.17 -7.22 -48.44
N CYS A 26 30.18 -8.04 -48.21
CA CYS A 26 31.15 -8.60 -49.14
C CYS A 26 32.07 -9.50 -48.32
N GLY A 27 32.43 -10.69 -48.68
CA GLY A 27 32.45 -11.48 -49.91
C GLY A 27 33.64 -12.38 -49.84
N GLU A 28 33.45 -13.65 -50.25
CA GLU A 28 34.39 -14.57 -50.89
C GLU A 28 35.65 -15.02 -50.09
N ASP A 29 35.91 -16.30 -49.97
CA ASP A 29 36.38 -17.19 -51.02
C ASP A 29 36.33 -18.70 -50.64
N ASN A 30 35.78 -19.48 -51.58
CA ASN A 30 36.22 -20.73 -52.18
C ASN A 30 36.85 -21.87 -51.37
N THR A 31 36.19 -23.03 -51.40
CA THR A 31 36.61 -24.16 -52.28
C THR A 31 35.53 -25.26 -52.27
N ASP A 32 35.08 -25.55 -53.51
CA ASP A 32 34.37 -26.76 -53.94
C ASP A 32 35.36 -27.81 -54.34
N PRO A 33 35.12 -29.12 -54.39
CA PRO A 33 34.40 -29.67 -55.53
C PRO A 33 33.41 -30.83 -55.25
N THR A 34 32.41 -30.83 -56.06
CA THR A 34 31.49 -31.88 -56.52
C THR A 34 32.21 -33.14 -57.08
N PRO A 35 31.49 -34.11 -57.65
CA PRO A 35 30.17 -34.74 -57.45
C PRO A 35 30.28 -36.28 -57.56
N VAL A 36 29.15 -37.01 -57.37
CA VAL A 36 28.81 -38.21 -58.17
C VAL A 36 27.34 -38.62 -57.98
N THR A 37 26.66 -38.70 -59.09
CA THR A 37 25.33 -39.24 -59.30
C THR A 37 25.42 -40.70 -59.82
N PRO A 38 24.30 -41.37 -60.09
CA PRO A 38 23.89 -42.68 -59.59
C PRO A 38 24.14 -43.81 -60.62
N PRO A 39 23.69 -45.01 -60.37
CA PRO A 39 22.85 -45.65 -61.39
C PRO A 39 21.66 -46.46 -60.93
N GLN A 40 20.69 -46.45 -61.81
CA GLN A 40 19.51 -47.27 -61.99
C GLN A 40 19.81 -48.78 -62.07
N GLU A 41 18.80 -49.59 -61.75
CA GLU A 41 17.95 -50.40 -62.62
C GLU A 41 17.40 -51.63 -61.92
N GLU A 42 16.11 -51.83 -62.14
CA GLU A 42 15.35 -53.05 -61.90
C GLU A 42 15.83 -54.26 -62.74
N PRO A 43 15.39 -55.52 -62.49
CA PRO A 43 14.10 -55.91 -63.05
C PRO A 43 13.29 -57.02 -62.26
N GLU A 44 12.05 -57.09 -62.70
CA GLU A 44 10.95 -58.00 -62.49
C GLU A 44 11.21 -59.49 -62.22
N LYS A 45 10.25 -60.10 -61.40
CA LYS A 45 9.46 -61.29 -61.78
C LYS A 45 8.30 -61.53 -60.84
N LYS A 46 7.11 -61.66 -61.41
CA LYS A 46 5.88 -62.28 -60.86
C LYS A 46 5.94 -63.81 -61.11
N PRO A 47 4.89 -64.61 -60.71
CA PRO A 47 3.84 -64.47 -59.71
C PRO A 47 3.67 -65.76 -58.84
N GLY A 48 2.77 -65.68 -57.83
CA GLY A 48 2.28 -66.87 -57.13
C GLY A 48 1.20 -66.52 -56.13
N ASP A 49 -0.04 -66.86 -56.52
CA ASP A 49 -1.26 -66.74 -55.77
C ASP A 49 -1.20 -67.39 -54.38
N LYS A 50 -1.76 -66.70 -53.35
CA LYS A 50 -2.76 -67.25 -52.39
C LYS A 50 -3.42 -66.11 -51.60
N GLN A 51 -4.67 -65.97 -51.82
CA GLN A 51 -5.84 -65.74 -50.94
C GLN A 51 -5.64 -65.00 -49.61
N ASP A 52 -6.22 -63.82 -49.55
CA ASP A 52 -7.24 -63.31 -48.67
C ASP A 52 -7.14 -63.62 -47.17
N GLU A 53 -6.70 -62.68 -46.42
CA GLU A 53 -7.36 -62.22 -45.19
C GLU A 53 -7.19 -60.68 -45.18
N GLU A 54 -8.26 -59.97 -45.43
CA GLU A 54 -8.39 -58.54 -45.16
C GLU A 54 -8.40 -58.36 -43.65
N GLU A 55 -7.24 -58.12 -43.03
CA GLU A 55 -7.17 -57.34 -41.80
C GLU A 55 -7.48 -55.89 -42.18
N GLU A 56 -8.68 -55.44 -41.91
CA GLU A 56 -9.01 -54.05 -41.79
C GLU A 56 -8.08 -53.43 -40.74
N ASP A 57 -7.02 -52.81 -41.18
CA ASP A 57 -6.20 -51.89 -40.40
C ASP A 57 -7.11 -50.68 -40.07
N GLU A 58 -7.87 -50.78 -38.98
CA GLU A 58 -8.48 -49.65 -38.31
C GLU A 58 -7.33 -48.76 -37.86
N THR A 59 -6.83 -47.92 -38.78
CA THR A 59 -6.10 -46.73 -38.39
C THR A 59 -7.06 -45.94 -37.53
N GLU A 60 -6.92 -46.08 -36.20
CA GLU A 60 -7.45 -45.10 -35.23
C GLU A 60 -7.02 -43.73 -35.73
N MET A 61 -7.91 -43.04 -36.39
CA MET A 61 -7.74 -41.63 -36.69
C MET A 61 -7.65 -40.95 -35.31
N SER A 62 -6.41 -40.64 -34.88
CA SER A 62 -6.18 -39.85 -33.66
C SER A 62 -6.84 -38.50 -33.89
N ASP A 63 -8.01 -38.35 -33.30
CA ASP A 63 -8.77 -37.12 -33.36
C ASP A 63 -8.06 -36.09 -32.46
N THR A 64 -7.39 -35.13 -33.09
CA THR A 64 -6.65 -34.03 -32.43
C THR A 64 -7.41 -32.72 -32.46
N ASN A 65 -8.61 -32.69 -33.03
CA ASN A 65 -9.40 -31.49 -33.30
C ASN A 65 -10.27 -31.08 -32.12
N TYR A 66 -9.67 -30.82 -30.96
CA TYR A 66 -10.35 -30.35 -29.75
C TYR A 66 -9.51 -29.34 -28.97
N ASN A 67 -8.55 -28.66 -29.62
CA ASN A 67 -7.69 -27.70 -28.95
C ASN A 67 -8.18 -26.26 -29.12
N ILE A 68 -8.03 -25.46 -28.07
CA ILE A 68 -8.16 -24.01 -28.12
C ILE A 68 -6.76 -23.43 -28.02
N SER A 69 -6.29 -22.83 -29.11
CA SER A 69 -4.95 -22.23 -29.18
C SER A 69 -4.88 -20.85 -28.54
N SER A 70 -5.96 -20.08 -28.60
CA SER A 70 -6.11 -18.80 -27.91
C SER A 70 -7.58 -18.39 -27.84
N ILE A 71 -7.85 -17.45 -26.94
CA ILE A 71 -9.14 -16.75 -26.85
C ILE A 71 -8.93 -15.26 -27.09
N VAL A 72 -9.93 -14.60 -27.63
CA VAL A 72 -9.88 -13.15 -27.95
C VAL A 72 -11.12 -12.45 -27.39
N PHE A 73 -10.91 -11.35 -26.69
CA PHE A 73 -11.95 -10.39 -26.31
C PHE A 73 -11.78 -9.13 -27.17
N PRO A 74 -12.47 -9.05 -28.32
CA PRO A 74 -12.24 -7.95 -29.27
C PRO A 74 -12.83 -6.63 -28.76
N ILE A 75 -12.04 -5.54 -28.76
CA ILE A 75 -12.46 -4.22 -28.26
C ILE A 75 -13.69 -3.67 -28.98
N HIS A 76 -13.81 -3.90 -30.30
CA HIS A 76 -14.95 -3.40 -31.08
C HIS A 76 -16.31 -3.97 -30.63
N ARG A 77 -16.30 -5.06 -29.85
CA ARG A 77 -17.49 -5.67 -29.23
C ARG A 77 -17.51 -5.49 -27.71
N ASN A 78 -16.38 -5.17 -27.12
CA ASN A 78 -16.17 -5.00 -25.67
C ASN A 78 -15.66 -3.58 -25.40
N ALA A 79 -16.45 -2.56 -25.75
CA ALA A 79 -16.05 -1.15 -25.62
C ALA A 79 -15.71 -0.70 -24.17
N GLY A 80 -15.96 -1.56 -23.19
CA GLY A 80 -15.55 -1.35 -21.79
C GLY A 80 -14.14 -1.80 -21.47
N LEU A 81 -13.44 -2.48 -22.40
CA LEU A 81 -12.03 -2.87 -22.24
C LEU A 81 -11.10 -1.76 -22.74
N SER A 82 -9.83 -1.81 -22.33
CA SER A 82 -8.79 -0.87 -22.79
C SER A 82 -8.33 -1.14 -24.21
N GLU A 83 -8.34 -2.42 -24.61
CA GLU A 83 -7.84 -2.90 -25.89
C GLU A 83 -8.45 -4.26 -26.25
N THR A 84 -8.10 -4.80 -27.42
CA THR A 84 -8.38 -6.20 -27.75
C THR A 84 -7.41 -7.08 -26.97
N ILE A 85 -7.97 -8.01 -26.19
CA ILE A 85 -7.18 -8.90 -25.33
C ILE A 85 -7.12 -10.27 -25.99
N THR A 86 -5.92 -10.79 -26.22
CA THR A 86 -5.69 -12.17 -26.70
C THR A 86 -4.95 -12.95 -25.62
N ILE A 87 -5.50 -14.10 -25.20
CA ILE A 87 -4.96 -14.92 -24.14
C ILE A 87 -4.64 -16.32 -24.69
N TYR A 88 -3.48 -16.84 -24.30
CA TYR A 88 -3.05 -18.19 -24.61
C TYR A 88 -3.18 -19.05 -23.34
N PRO A 89 -3.50 -20.34 -23.47
CA PRO A 89 -3.58 -21.22 -22.31
C PRO A 89 -2.19 -21.54 -21.77
N ASP A 90 -2.09 -21.68 -20.46
CA ASP A 90 -0.89 -22.21 -19.81
C ASP A 90 -0.83 -23.75 -19.88
N GLU A 91 0.17 -24.36 -19.26
CA GLU A 91 0.36 -25.81 -19.16
C GLU A 91 -0.80 -26.55 -18.46
N ASN A 92 -1.58 -25.86 -17.66
CA ASN A 92 -2.76 -26.35 -16.95
C ASN A 92 -4.08 -26.11 -17.69
N ASN A 93 -4.03 -25.66 -18.95
CA ASN A 93 -5.17 -25.21 -19.76
C ASN A 93 -5.93 -24.02 -19.13
N LEU A 94 -5.24 -23.14 -18.42
CA LEU A 94 -5.80 -21.93 -17.83
C LEU A 94 -5.53 -20.73 -18.74
N PHE A 95 -6.59 -20.03 -19.13
CA PHE A 95 -6.54 -18.71 -19.74
C PHE A 95 -6.71 -17.67 -18.63
N THR A 96 -5.65 -16.94 -18.31
CA THR A 96 -5.72 -15.87 -17.31
C THR A 96 -5.10 -14.59 -17.82
N GLU A 97 -5.77 -13.47 -17.58
CA GLU A 97 -5.28 -12.15 -17.92
C GLU A 97 -5.94 -11.10 -17.04
N ARG A 98 -5.21 -10.01 -16.82
CA ARG A 98 -5.72 -8.85 -16.12
C ARG A 98 -6.44 -7.93 -17.11
N VAL A 99 -7.67 -7.56 -16.78
CA VAL A 99 -8.51 -6.71 -17.63
C VAL A 99 -8.95 -5.44 -16.90
N TYR A 100 -8.97 -4.33 -17.62
CA TYR A 100 -9.40 -3.03 -17.10
C TYR A 100 -9.93 -2.17 -18.25
N SER A 101 -10.57 -1.07 -17.91
CA SER A 101 -10.97 -0.02 -18.85
C SER A 101 -10.10 1.22 -18.66
N VAL A 102 -9.90 2.00 -19.73
CA VAL A 102 -9.28 3.33 -19.64
C VAL A 102 -10.35 4.37 -19.92
N ARG A 103 -10.45 5.35 -19.04
CA ARG A 103 -11.33 6.51 -19.18
C ARG A 103 -10.52 7.79 -19.19
N TYR A 104 -11.13 8.88 -19.61
CA TYR A 104 -10.47 10.17 -19.71
C TYR A 104 -11.24 11.22 -18.91
N ASP A 105 -10.48 11.99 -18.13
CA ASP A 105 -10.92 13.25 -17.55
C ASP A 105 -10.30 14.37 -18.39
N HIS A 106 -11.12 15.01 -19.24
CA HIS A 106 -10.65 15.85 -20.31
C HIS A 106 -9.61 15.13 -21.21
N THR A 107 -8.33 15.38 -21.00
CA THR A 107 -7.23 14.75 -21.76
C THR A 107 -6.39 13.77 -20.93
N ARG A 108 -6.69 13.61 -19.63
CA ARG A 108 -5.90 12.75 -18.73
C ARG A 108 -6.55 11.38 -18.60
N PRO A 109 -5.86 10.32 -19.01
CA PRO A 109 -6.37 8.96 -18.86
C PRO A 109 -6.30 8.51 -17.37
N TYR A 110 -7.20 7.61 -16.99
CA TYR A 110 -7.16 6.88 -15.73
C TYR A 110 -7.76 5.49 -15.92
N MET A 111 -7.22 4.53 -15.18
CA MET A 111 -7.70 3.15 -15.22
C MET A 111 -8.95 2.98 -14.36
N MET A 112 -9.82 2.07 -14.76
CA MET A 112 -11.05 1.71 -14.03
C MET A 112 -11.29 0.21 -14.14
N PRO A 113 -12.01 -0.40 -13.19
CA PRO A 113 -12.50 -1.76 -13.35
C PRO A 113 -13.30 -1.91 -14.62
N ALA A 114 -13.10 -3.02 -15.33
CA ALA A 114 -13.94 -3.39 -16.46
C ALA A 114 -15.22 -4.10 -16.00
N SER A 115 -16.28 -4.05 -16.81
CA SER A 115 -17.45 -4.88 -16.57
C SER A 115 -17.22 -6.25 -17.18
N LEU A 116 -17.11 -7.29 -16.34
CA LEU A 116 -16.87 -8.66 -16.78
C LEU A 116 -18.17 -9.47 -17.03
N SER A 117 -19.33 -8.95 -16.63
CA SER A 117 -20.61 -9.69 -16.67
C SER A 117 -21.22 -9.86 -18.05
N LYS A 118 -20.70 -9.16 -19.06
CA LYS A 118 -21.23 -9.18 -20.44
C LYS A 118 -20.11 -8.96 -21.45
N LEU A 119 -19.19 -9.93 -21.57
CA LEU A 119 -18.11 -9.86 -22.56
C LEU A 119 -18.37 -10.82 -23.71
N TYR A 120 -18.07 -10.34 -24.92
CA TYR A 120 -18.04 -11.16 -26.13
C TYR A 120 -16.64 -11.77 -26.26
N ILE A 121 -16.60 -13.08 -26.46
CA ILE A 121 -15.38 -13.85 -26.64
C ILE A 121 -15.36 -14.49 -28.02
N GLU A 122 -14.19 -14.65 -28.61
CA GLU A 122 -13.93 -15.44 -29.81
C GLU A 122 -12.86 -16.50 -29.49
N PHE A 123 -13.01 -17.69 -30.05
CA PHE A 123 -12.07 -18.80 -29.87
C PHE A 123 -11.29 -19.03 -31.16
N ASN A 124 -9.97 -19.14 -31.05
CA ASN A 124 -9.12 -19.74 -32.08
C ASN A 124 -8.97 -21.22 -31.73
N SER A 125 -9.74 -22.04 -32.40
CA SER A 125 -9.88 -23.47 -32.06
C SER A 125 -10.13 -24.29 -33.30
N ASP A 126 -9.69 -25.53 -33.29
CA ASP A 126 -10.01 -26.56 -34.25
C ASP A 126 -11.19 -27.46 -33.79
N ALA A 127 -11.72 -27.26 -32.58
CA ALA A 127 -12.84 -28.01 -32.04
C ALA A 127 -14.12 -27.83 -32.87
N LYS A 128 -14.87 -28.92 -33.04
CA LYS A 128 -16.18 -28.90 -33.71
C LYS A 128 -17.21 -28.10 -32.92
N THR A 129 -17.22 -28.30 -31.61
CA THR A 129 -18.18 -27.64 -30.72
C THR A 129 -17.45 -27.16 -29.46
N ILE A 130 -17.83 -25.99 -28.98
CA ILE A 130 -17.31 -25.42 -27.73
C ILE A 130 -18.50 -25.18 -26.79
N TYR A 131 -18.34 -25.52 -25.53
CA TYR A 131 -19.29 -25.24 -24.45
C TYR A 131 -18.66 -24.29 -23.43
N ILE A 132 -19.47 -23.37 -22.90
CA ILE A 132 -19.12 -22.47 -21.79
C ILE A 132 -20.06 -22.82 -20.64
N ASP A 133 -19.51 -23.30 -19.50
CA ASP A 133 -20.27 -23.82 -18.35
C ASP A 133 -21.39 -24.80 -18.76
N GLY A 134 -21.08 -25.70 -19.71
CA GLY A 134 -22.00 -26.70 -20.21
C GLY A 134 -23.04 -26.20 -21.21
N VAL A 135 -23.01 -24.91 -21.57
CA VAL A 135 -23.91 -24.31 -22.59
C VAL A 135 -23.14 -24.12 -23.89
N GLU A 136 -23.70 -24.59 -25.02
CA GLU A 136 -23.08 -24.45 -26.33
C GLU A 136 -22.78 -22.98 -26.66
N TYR A 137 -21.52 -22.71 -27.01
CA TYR A 137 -21.04 -21.37 -27.37
C TYR A 137 -21.73 -20.81 -28.60
N LYS A 138 -22.17 -19.55 -28.51
CA LYS A 138 -22.74 -18.81 -29.62
C LYS A 138 -21.96 -17.53 -29.86
N LYS A 139 -21.31 -17.41 -31.01
CA LYS A 139 -20.37 -16.32 -31.36
C LYS A 139 -20.90 -14.90 -31.09
N ASN A 140 -22.19 -14.65 -31.11
CA ASN A 140 -22.77 -13.31 -30.95
C ASN A 140 -23.49 -13.12 -29.61
N THR A 141 -23.21 -13.97 -28.63
CA THR A 141 -23.78 -13.90 -27.29
C THR A 141 -22.71 -13.44 -26.31
N PRO A 142 -23.00 -12.46 -25.42
CA PRO A 142 -22.10 -12.12 -24.33
C PRO A 142 -22.22 -13.12 -23.19
N TYR A 143 -21.10 -13.37 -22.52
CA TYR A 143 -20.98 -14.26 -21.36
C TYR A 143 -20.48 -13.50 -20.13
N ASP A 144 -20.71 -14.08 -18.95
CA ASP A 144 -20.29 -13.53 -17.68
C ASP A 144 -18.96 -14.18 -17.24
N PHE A 145 -17.91 -13.37 -17.17
CA PHE A 145 -16.57 -13.74 -16.73
C PHE A 145 -16.20 -13.12 -15.37
N SER A 146 -17.19 -12.70 -14.59
CA SER A 146 -16.97 -12.16 -13.25
C SER A 146 -16.49 -13.23 -12.25
N LYS A 147 -16.54 -14.49 -12.65
CA LYS A 147 -16.02 -15.68 -11.95
C LYS A 147 -15.30 -16.55 -12.94
N PRO A 148 -14.44 -17.48 -12.50
CA PRO A 148 -13.86 -18.50 -13.37
C PRO A 148 -14.93 -19.29 -14.10
N VAL A 149 -14.70 -19.53 -15.38
CA VAL A 149 -15.63 -20.16 -16.33
C VAL A 149 -14.98 -21.40 -16.91
N THR A 150 -15.70 -22.51 -16.96
CA THR A 150 -15.22 -23.75 -17.61
C THR A 150 -15.57 -23.73 -19.08
N VAL A 151 -14.57 -23.98 -19.93
CA VAL A 151 -14.76 -24.14 -21.38
C VAL A 151 -14.40 -25.56 -21.78
N THR A 152 -15.31 -26.23 -22.48
CA THR A 152 -15.10 -27.59 -23.00
C THR A 152 -15.07 -27.54 -24.51
N ALA A 153 -13.97 -27.99 -25.11
CA ALA A 153 -13.79 -28.15 -26.54
C ALA A 153 -13.99 -29.62 -26.92
N CYS A 154 -14.89 -29.88 -27.87
CA CYS A 154 -15.26 -31.23 -28.28
C CYS A 154 -14.88 -31.48 -29.74
N ALA A 155 -14.31 -32.64 -30.00
CA ALA A 155 -14.01 -33.15 -31.33
C ALA A 155 -15.21 -33.81 -32.01
N ASP A 156 -15.06 -34.20 -33.28
CA ASP A 156 -16.08 -34.94 -34.03
C ASP A 156 -16.34 -36.35 -33.46
N THR A 157 -15.35 -36.97 -32.85
CA THR A 157 -15.46 -38.29 -32.22
C THR A 157 -16.10 -38.25 -30.83
N GLY A 158 -16.35 -37.07 -30.27
CA GLY A 158 -16.85 -36.89 -28.91
C GLY A 158 -15.74 -36.79 -27.86
N THR A 159 -14.48 -36.80 -28.25
CA THR A 159 -13.36 -36.53 -27.33
C THR A 159 -13.43 -35.08 -26.86
N GLU A 160 -13.18 -34.84 -25.57
CA GLU A 160 -13.33 -33.52 -24.95
C GLU A 160 -12.03 -33.09 -24.26
N LYS A 161 -11.80 -31.77 -24.27
CA LYS A 161 -10.74 -31.11 -23.48
C LYS A 161 -11.30 -29.90 -22.75
N SER A 162 -11.02 -29.85 -21.47
CA SER A 162 -11.48 -28.76 -20.60
C SER A 162 -10.40 -27.73 -20.39
N TYR A 163 -10.83 -26.47 -20.34
CA TYR A 163 -10.05 -25.29 -20.04
C TYR A 163 -10.77 -24.45 -19.00
N THR A 164 -10.04 -23.58 -18.32
CA THR A 164 -10.60 -22.59 -17.42
C THR A 164 -10.25 -21.19 -17.94
N ILE A 165 -11.21 -20.26 -17.93
CA ILE A 165 -10.96 -18.83 -18.16
C ILE A 165 -11.16 -18.13 -16.83
N GLU A 166 -10.11 -17.43 -16.36
CA GLU A 166 -10.14 -16.61 -15.16
C GLU A 166 -9.63 -15.20 -15.49
N LEU A 167 -10.54 -14.23 -15.59
CA LEU A 167 -10.17 -12.83 -15.79
C LEU A 167 -10.00 -12.12 -14.46
N LYS A 168 -8.80 -11.59 -14.22
CA LYS A 168 -8.49 -10.77 -13.02
C LYS A 168 -8.86 -9.31 -13.29
N ASN A 169 -9.93 -8.85 -12.65
CA ASN A 169 -10.43 -7.51 -12.89
C ASN A 169 -9.55 -6.46 -12.22
N PHE A 170 -9.18 -5.46 -12.98
CA PHE A 170 -8.45 -4.28 -12.53
C PHE A 170 -7.09 -4.65 -11.89
N THR A 171 -6.83 -4.23 -10.64
CA THR A 171 -5.53 -4.45 -9.98
C THR A 171 -5.50 -5.69 -9.09
N GLY A 172 -6.66 -6.26 -8.77
CA GLY A 172 -6.81 -7.37 -7.82
C GLY A 172 -6.97 -6.94 -6.36
N LEU A 173 -6.72 -5.66 -6.01
CA LEU A 173 -7.05 -5.13 -4.69
C LEU A 173 -8.58 -4.97 -4.51
N PRO A 174 -9.07 -4.93 -3.26
CA PRO A 174 -10.43 -4.48 -2.99
C PRO A 174 -10.69 -3.10 -3.58
N ILE A 175 -11.93 -2.84 -4.00
CA ILE A 175 -12.32 -1.57 -4.61
C ILE A 175 -13.35 -0.89 -3.73
N ILE A 176 -13.02 0.32 -3.26
CA ILE A 176 -13.91 1.17 -2.47
C ILE A 176 -14.60 2.16 -3.41
N TYR A 177 -15.91 2.08 -3.47
CA TYR A 177 -16.76 3.08 -4.13
C TYR A 177 -17.31 4.04 -3.08
N ILE A 178 -17.00 5.32 -3.22
CA ILE A 178 -17.58 6.40 -2.41
C ILE A 178 -18.29 7.37 -3.34
N ASN A 179 -19.56 7.66 -3.02
CA ASN A 179 -20.33 8.67 -3.72
C ASN A 179 -20.83 9.69 -2.70
N THR A 180 -20.34 10.92 -2.80
CA THR A 180 -20.77 12.04 -1.97
C THR A 180 -22.16 12.50 -2.36
N ALA A 181 -22.91 13.08 -1.42
CA ALA A 181 -24.26 13.59 -1.69
C ALA A 181 -24.24 14.73 -2.74
N SER A 182 -23.19 15.53 -2.75
CA SER A 182 -23.01 16.61 -3.73
C SER A 182 -22.58 16.10 -5.12
N GLY A 183 -22.02 14.87 -5.21
CA GLY A 183 -21.36 14.37 -6.40
C GLY A 183 -20.06 15.11 -6.75
N GLN A 184 -19.56 15.97 -5.87
CA GLN A 184 -18.38 16.80 -6.07
C GLN A 184 -17.17 16.29 -5.27
N GLU A 185 -15.99 16.89 -5.52
CA GLU A 185 -14.80 16.68 -4.69
C GLU A 185 -15.08 17.07 -3.24
N VAL A 186 -14.55 16.28 -2.31
CA VAL A 186 -14.56 16.64 -0.88
C VAL A 186 -13.68 17.88 -0.70
N LYS A 187 -14.25 18.96 -0.20
CA LYS A 187 -13.56 20.27 -0.09
C LYS A 187 -13.31 20.68 1.35
N ASP A 188 -14.02 20.10 2.29
CA ASP A 188 -13.96 20.47 3.70
C ASP A 188 -13.12 19.46 4.49
N LYS A 189 -12.30 19.97 5.39
CA LYS A 189 -11.44 19.21 6.28
C LYS A 189 -12.06 19.07 7.69
N GLU A 190 -12.97 19.95 8.05
CA GLU A 190 -13.58 20.03 9.38
C GLU A 190 -15.01 19.49 9.40
N ASN A 191 -15.81 19.81 8.37
CA ASN A 191 -17.19 19.41 8.30
C ASN A 191 -17.37 18.14 7.47
N TYR A 192 -18.16 17.23 8.00
CA TYR A 192 -18.54 16.01 7.31
C TYR A 192 -19.56 16.28 6.21
N GLU A 193 -19.35 15.68 5.04
CA GLU A 193 -20.32 15.55 3.96
C GLU A 193 -20.95 14.15 3.98
N ASP A 194 -22.27 14.07 3.78
CA ASP A 194 -22.96 12.79 3.65
C ASP A 194 -22.56 12.09 2.34
N ALA A 195 -22.41 10.78 2.41
CA ALA A 195 -21.98 9.95 1.30
C ALA A 195 -22.48 8.51 1.45
N THR A 196 -22.29 7.72 0.42
CA THR A 196 -22.44 6.26 0.50
C THR A 196 -21.09 5.59 0.24
N ILE A 197 -20.89 4.42 0.86
CA ILE A 197 -19.73 3.55 0.62
C ILE A 197 -20.20 2.15 0.24
N GLU A 198 -19.47 1.53 -0.68
CA GLU A 198 -19.55 0.12 -1.02
C GLU A 198 -18.13 -0.40 -1.22
N ILE A 199 -17.83 -1.60 -0.77
CA ILE A 199 -16.53 -2.23 -0.99
C ILE A 199 -16.74 -3.55 -1.72
N ILE A 200 -16.19 -3.66 -2.91
CA ILE A 200 -16.02 -4.95 -3.58
C ILE A 200 -14.76 -5.58 -3.00
N GLY A 201 -14.90 -6.74 -2.40
CA GLY A 201 -13.78 -7.49 -1.82
C GLY A 201 -12.80 -7.98 -2.89
N SER A 202 -11.67 -8.50 -2.43
CA SER A 202 -10.74 -9.28 -3.24
C SER A 202 -10.86 -10.77 -2.90
N GLU A 203 -10.02 -11.59 -3.51
CA GLU A 203 -9.93 -13.03 -3.20
C GLU A 203 -9.70 -13.29 -1.70
N SER A 204 -8.85 -12.46 -1.06
CA SER A 204 -8.44 -12.63 0.34
C SER A 204 -9.18 -11.72 1.34
N LEU A 205 -9.85 -10.67 0.88
CA LEU A 205 -10.46 -9.66 1.75
C LEU A 205 -11.95 -9.50 1.48
N PRO A 206 -12.80 -9.49 2.54
CA PRO A 206 -14.25 -9.38 2.38
C PRO A 206 -14.65 -7.98 1.91
N GLY A 207 -15.75 -7.91 1.15
CA GLY A 207 -16.41 -6.67 0.78
C GLY A 207 -17.27 -6.09 1.91
N LEU A 208 -17.89 -4.94 1.60
CA LEU A 208 -18.90 -4.27 2.43
C LEU A 208 -20.06 -3.87 1.52
N ALA A 209 -21.26 -4.32 1.88
CA ALA A 209 -22.47 -3.91 1.16
C ALA A 209 -22.67 -2.38 1.25
N LYS A 210 -23.29 -1.81 0.21
CA LYS A 210 -23.55 -0.38 0.15
C LYS A 210 -24.31 0.11 1.40
N MET A 211 -23.78 1.18 2.00
CA MET A 211 -24.36 1.80 3.19
C MET A 211 -24.06 3.30 3.24
N ASP A 212 -24.81 4.00 4.10
CA ASP A 212 -24.58 5.42 4.37
C ASP A 212 -23.34 5.63 5.23
N MET A 213 -22.65 6.72 4.95
CA MET A 213 -21.50 7.19 5.71
C MET A 213 -21.35 8.71 5.59
N GLN A 214 -20.37 9.24 6.29
CA GLN A 214 -19.93 10.63 6.16
C GLN A 214 -18.42 10.67 5.86
N ILE A 215 -17.99 11.69 5.13
CA ILE A 215 -16.60 11.89 4.71
C ILE A 215 -16.17 13.34 4.89
N HIS A 216 -14.93 13.55 5.31
CA HIS A 216 -14.25 14.84 5.23
C HIS A 216 -12.76 14.65 4.93
N GLY A 217 -12.10 15.71 4.52
CA GLY A 217 -10.65 15.72 4.31
C GLY A 217 -9.87 15.58 5.61
N ARG A 218 -8.62 15.12 5.53
CA ARG A 218 -7.72 15.05 6.68
C ARG A 218 -6.27 15.33 6.30
N GLY A 219 -5.47 15.61 7.34
CA GLY A 219 -4.03 15.86 7.23
C GLY A 219 -3.72 17.35 7.09
N ASN A 220 -2.46 17.70 7.25
CA ASN A 220 -1.95 19.06 7.08
C ASN A 220 -1.36 19.20 5.68
N VAL A 221 -0.18 18.63 5.45
CA VAL A 221 0.51 18.65 4.16
C VAL A 221 -0.27 17.87 3.10
N SER A 222 -0.88 16.75 3.44
CA SER A 222 -1.71 15.94 2.53
C SER A 222 -3.04 16.59 2.13
N TRP A 223 -3.33 17.80 2.64
CA TRP A 223 -4.53 18.58 2.32
C TRP A 223 -4.22 19.97 1.74
N THR A 224 -3.01 20.21 1.30
CA THR A 224 -2.64 21.49 0.68
C THR A 224 -3.14 21.59 -0.76
N ALA A 225 -3.16 22.82 -1.31
CA ALA A 225 -3.52 23.05 -2.71
C ALA A 225 -2.59 22.33 -3.72
N PHE A 226 -1.38 21.98 -3.29
CA PHE A 226 -0.38 21.28 -4.11
C PHE A 226 -0.62 19.77 -4.13
N THR A 227 -1.24 19.22 -3.08
CA THR A 227 -1.52 17.78 -3.00
C THR A 227 -2.67 17.40 -3.93
N LYS A 228 -2.40 16.58 -4.93
CA LYS A 228 -3.40 16.14 -5.93
C LYS A 228 -4.11 14.84 -5.57
N LYS A 229 -3.72 14.20 -4.48
CA LYS A 229 -4.29 12.97 -3.95
C LYS A 229 -4.47 13.14 -2.43
N GLN A 230 -5.65 13.58 -2.03
CA GLN A 230 -5.97 13.90 -0.64
C GLN A 230 -6.26 12.67 0.20
N SER A 231 -6.00 12.76 1.51
CA SER A 231 -6.42 11.76 2.49
C SER A 231 -7.78 12.12 3.09
N TYR A 232 -8.53 11.11 3.56
CA TYR A 232 -9.88 11.30 4.08
C TYR A 232 -10.08 10.62 5.42
N THR A 233 -11.00 11.16 6.22
CA THR A 233 -11.63 10.48 7.35
C THR A 233 -13.05 10.09 6.96
N ILE A 234 -13.42 8.84 7.24
CA ILE A 234 -14.77 8.35 6.99
C ILE A 234 -15.44 7.89 8.29
N SER A 235 -16.76 8.08 8.36
CA SER A 235 -17.59 7.70 9.48
C SER A 235 -18.80 6.91 8.99
N LEU A 236 -18.77 5.60 9.15
CA LEU A 236 -19.89 4.71 8.78
C LEU A 236 -21.11 4.99 9.66
N SER A 237 -22.30 4.78 9.12
CA SER A 237 -23.56 4.95 9.87
C SER A 237 -23.67 3.96 11.06
N SER A 238 -23.04 2.80 10.97
CA SER A 238 -22.96 1.79 12.03
C SER A 238 -21.57 1.16 12.11
N LYS A 239 -21.22 0.52 13.24
CA LYS A 239 -19.95 -0.22 13.39
C LYS A 239 -19.93 -1.42 12.43
N GLN A 240 -18.98 -1.47 11.51
CA GLN A 240 -18.77 -2.56 10.56
C GLN A 240 -17.33 -3.07 10.59
N LYS A 241 -17.13 -4.34 10.22
CA LYS A 241 -15.83 -4.83 9.80
C LYS A 241 -15.52 -4.26 8.42
N VAL A 242 -14.37 -3.64 8.27
CA VAL A 242 -13.90 -3.14 6.97
C VAL A 242 -12.67 -3.94 6.57
N LEU A 243 -12.75 -4.61 5.41
CA LEU A 243 -11.66 -5.45 4.90
C LEU A 243 -11.10 -6.44 5.94
N GLY A 244 -11.97 -7.09 6.70
CA GLY A 244 -11.61 -8.06 7.73
C GLY A 244 -11.15 -7.50 9.08
N MET A 245 -10.87 -6.20 9.18
CA MET A 245 -10.46 -5.53 10.43
C MET A 245 -11.61 -5.44 11.45
N PRO A 246 -11.31 -5.29 12.76
CA PRO A 246 -12.33 -5.20 13.81
C PRO A 246 -13.39 -4.14 13.58
N LYS A 247 -14.60 -4.36 14.09
CA LYS A 247 -15.77 -3.48 13.86
C LYS A 247 -15.57 -2.09 14.43
N HIS A 248 -15.63 -1.08 13.58
CA HIS A 248 -15.65 0.31 14.02
C HIS A 248 -16.43 1.20 13.04
N LYS A 249 -16.79 2.44 13.46
CA LYS A 249 -17.39 3.46 12.59
C LYS A 249 -16.35 4.32 11.89
N LYS A 250 -15.26 4.66 12.57
CA LYS A 250 -14.29 5.66 12.11
C LYS A 250 -13.06 4.98 11.49
N TRP A 251 -12.75 5.38 10.26
CA TRP A 251 -11.62 4.88 9.47
C TRP A 251 -10.91 6.05 8.81
N VAL A 252 -9.67 5.81 8.40
CA VAL A 252 -8.86 6.77 7.67
C VAL A 252 -8.47 6.16 6.33
N LEU A 253 -8.57 6.95 5.28
CA LEU A 253 -8.04 6.65 3.96
C LEU A 253 -6.78 7.48 3.76
N ILE A 254 -5.60 6.87 3.94
CA ILE A 254 -4.31 7.52 3.75
C ILE A 254 -3.93 7.41 2.28
N SER A 255 -3.61 8.53 1.65
CA SER A 255 -3.32 8.60 0.23
C SER A 255 -1.92 8.09 -0.16
N ASN A 256 -0.96 8.09 0.76
CA ASN A 256 0.46 7.83 0.49
C ASN A 256 0.98 8.59 -0.74
N TYR A 257 0.52 9.83 -0.94
CA TYR A 257 0.77 10.60 -2.16
C TYR A 257 2.25 10.80 -2.45
N ARG A 258 3.06 11.02 -1.41
CA ARG A 258 4.50 11.29 -1.52
C ARG A 258 5.38 10.04 -1.36
N ASP A 259 4.78 8.91 -1.09
CA ASP A 259 5.48 7.65 -0.94
C ASP A 259 5.49 6.86 -2.25
N LYS A 260 6.58 6.96 -3.02
CA LYS A 260 6.75 6.24 -4.28
C LYS A 260 6.67 4.71 -4.11
N THR A 261 7.02 4.20 -2.93
CA THR A 261 6.92 2.78 -2.61
C THR A 261 5.49 2.33 -2.30
N LEU A 262 4.62 3.23 -1.80
CA LEU A 262 3.32 2.96 -1.19
C LEU A 262 3.40 2.05 0.06
N LEU A 263 4.60 1.74 0.57
CA LEU A 263 4.85 0.74 1.61
C LEU A 263 5.53 1.28 2.87
N ARG A 264 5.93 2.56 2.95
CA ARG A 264 6.67 3.08 4.12
C ARG A 264 5.91 2.92 5.43
N ASN A 265 4.64 3.27 5.45
CA ASN A 265 3.78 3.03 6.59
C ASN A 265 3.65 1.53 6.93
N ASN A 266 3.53 0.65 5.92
CA ASN A 266 3.47 -0.80 6.12
C ASN A 266 4.69 -1.31 6.88
N VAL A 267 5.88 -0.93 6.42
CA VAL A 267 7.16 -1.37 6.98
C VAL A 267 7.32 -0.88 8.41
N ALA A 268 7.01 0.38 8.68
CA ALA A 268 7.08 0.94 10.02
C ALA A 268 6.07 0.26 10.98
N TRP A 269 4.84 0.00 10.53
CA TRP A 269 3.84 -0.71 11.34
C TRP A 269 4.14 -2.20 11.48
N TRP A 270 4.76 -2.83 10.49
CA TRP A 270 5.28 -4.19 10.65
C TRP A 270 6.32 -4.24 11.78
N ILE A 271 7.32 -3.34 11.76
CA ILE A 271 8.33 -3.22 12.82
C ILE A 271 7.63 -2.96 14.17
N SER A 272 6.70 -2.01 14.21
CA SER A 272 5.94 -1.65 15.41
C SER A 272 5.21 -2.85 16.02
N SER A 273 4.56 -3.66 15.21
CA SER A 273 3.78 -4.82 15.67
C SER A 273 4.64 -5.95 16.26
N HIS A 274 5.95 -5.92 16.00
CA HIS A 274 6.92 -6.87 16.55
C HIS A 274 7.73 -6.30 17.73
N MET A 275 7.45 -5.05 18.14
CA MET A 275 8.07 -4.43 19.32
C MET A 275 7.29 -4.81 20.59
N PRO A 276 7.90 -5.50 21.58
CA PRO A 276 7.19 -5.93 22.80
C PRO A 276 6.59 -4.77 23.61
N GLY A 277 7.21 -3.58 23.55
CA GLY A 277 6.73 -2.40 24.29
C GLY A 277 5.53 -1.71 23.65
N ILE A 278 5.21 -1.95 22.38
CA ILE A 278 4.06 -1.32 21.70
C ILE A 278 2.77 -2.04 22.08
N LYS A 279 1.85 -1.32 22.71
CA LYS A 279 0.55 -1.86 23.13
C LYS A 279 -0.44 -2.03 21.99
N TYR A 280 -0.36 -1.17 20.98
CA TYR A 280 -1.24 -1.18 19.82
C TYR A 280 -0.52 -0.62 18.59
N THR A 281 -0.64 -1.32 17.49
CA THR A 281 -0.24 -0.86 16.16
C THR A 281 -1.49 -0.75 15.30
N PRO A 282 -1.75 0.38 14.60
CA PRO A 282 -2.90 0.52 13.72
C PRO A 282 -2.91 -0.55 12.62
N ARG A 283 -4.02 -1.27 12.51
CA ARG A 283 -4.23 -2.23 11.41
C ARG A 283 -4.64 -1.46 10.16
N PHE A 284 -4.27 -2.01 9.02
CA PHE A 284 -4.57 -1.40 7.72
C PHE A 284 -4.77 -2.46 6.64
N GLN A 285 -5.39 -2.04 5.54
CA GLN A 285 -5.49 -2.78 4.30
C GLN A 285 -5.36 -1.82 3.12
N HIS A 286 -4.85 -2.30 1.99
CA HIS A 286 -4.85 -1.51 0.76
C HIS A 286 -6.12 -1.72 -0.04
N ALA A 287 -6.60 -0.67 -0.68
CA ALA A 287 -7.73 -0.71 -1.58
C ALA A 287 -7.62 0.37 -2.66
N GLU A 288 -8.21 0.12 -3.82
CA GLU A 288 -8.42 1.13 -4.84
C GLU A 288 -9.59 2.03 -4.45
N LEU A 289 -9.44 3.34 -4.56
CA LEU A 289 -10.52 4.29 -4.29
C LEU A 289 -11.15 4.80 -5.58
N ILE A 290 -12.44 4.60 -5.71
CA ILE A 290 -13.27 5.22 -6.74
C ILE A 290 -14.21 6.22 -6.05
N LEU A 291 -13.89 7.50 -6.16
CA LEU A 291 -14.66 8.60 -5.58
C LEU A 291 -15.45 9.30 -6.67
N ASN A 292 -16.78 9.33 -6.54
CA ASN A 292 -17.70 9.93 -7.51
C ASN A 292 -17.44 9.43 -8.95
N GLY A 293 -17.26 8.11 -9.10
CA GLY A 293 -17.05 7.47 -10.40
C GLY A 293 -15.66 7.67 -11.01
N ARG A 294 -14.70 8.24 -10.28
CA ARG A 294 -13.32 8.45 -10.73
C ARG A 294 -12.32 7.71 -9.86
N HIS A 295 -11.43 6.96 -10.47
CA HIS A 295 -10.33 6.29 -9.77
C HIS A 295 -9.32 7.31 -9.23
N ARG A 296 -8.98 7.15 -7.95
CA ARG A 296 -8.06 8.01 -7.18
C ARG A 296 -6.73 7.34 -6.84
N GLY A 297 -6.51 6.13 -7.34
CA GLY A 297 -5.36 5.29 -7.00
C GLY A 297 -5.54 4.51 -5.71
N VAL A 298 -4.43 3.95 -5.23
CA VAL A 298 -4.36 3.12 -4.02
C VAL A 298 -4.45 3.98 -2.77
N TYR A 299 -5.26 3.53 -1.82
CA TYR A 299 -5.33 4.10 -0.47
C TYR A 299 -5.07 3.02 0.57
N GLN A 300 -4.42 3.40 1.67
CA GLN A 300 -4.45 2.59 2.88
C GLN A 300 -5.72 2.91 3.67
N VAL A 301 -6.53 1.89 3.91
CA VAL A 301 -7.66 1.93 4.83
C VAL A 301 -7.14 1.59 6.21
N VAL A 302 -7.08 2.54 7.10
CA VAL A 302 -6.39 2.43 8.38
C VAL A 302 -7.35 2.67 9.54
N GLU A 303 -7.15 1.98 10.65
CA GLU A 303 -7.80 2.27 11.90
C GLU A 303 -7.42 3.68 12.39
N GLN A 304 -8.41 4.53 12.61
CA GLN A 304 -8.14 5.83 13.24
C GLN A 304 -7.64 5.61 14.67
N VAL A 305 -6.56 6.30 15.06
CA VAL A 305 -6.08 6.29 16.45
C VAL A 305 -7.15 6.85 17.37
N ARG A 306 -7.69 6.00 18.24
CA ARG A 306 -8.79 6.31 19.18
C ARG A 306 -8.76 5.38 20.38
N ILE A 307 -9.43 5.79 21.46
CA ILE A 307 -9.74 4.90 22.57
C ILE A 307 -10.85 3.93 22.12
N ASP A 308 -10.56 2.65 22.13
CA ASP A 308 -11.48 1.53 21.87
C ASP A 308 -10.74 0.23 22.24
N ASN A 309 -11.47 -0.80 22.68
CA ASN A 309 -10.88 -2.08 23.11
C ASN A 309 -10.03 -2.77 22.03
N ASP A 310 -10.35 -2.54 20.76
CA ASP A 310 -9.58 -3.07 19.63
C ASP A 310 -8.47 -2.11 19.14
N ARG A 311 -8.28 -0.95 19.78
CA ARG A 311 -7.30 0.09 19.40
C ARG A 311 -6.45 0.51 20.59
N VAL A 312 -6.52 1.76 21.03
CA VAL A 312 -5.89 2.19 22.30
C VAL A 312 -6.81 1.75 23.42
N ASP A 313 -6.50 0.60 24.04
CA ASP A 313 -7.34 -0.04 25.05
C ASP A 313 -7.05 0.57 26.42
N ILE A 314 -7.68 1.70 26.69
CA ILE A 314 -7.68 2.40 27.99
C ILE A 314 -9.10 2.81 28.35
N ASN A 315 -9.33 3.16 29.61
CA ASN A 315 -10.64 3.64 30.05
C ASN A 315 -11.11 4.85 29.23
N GLU A 316 -12.34 4.82 28.73
CA GLU A 316 -12.96 5.99 28.13
C GLU A 316 -13.60 6.84 29.21
N MET A 317 -13.16 8.09 29.33
CA MET A 317 -13.64 9.04 30.32
C MET A 317 -15.00 9.62 29.94
N LYS A 318 -15.85 9.87 30.94
CA LYS A 318 -17.18 10.45 30.74
C LYS A 318 -17.20 11.89 31.25
N PRO A 319 -18.04 12.78 30.71
CA PRO A 319 -18.19 14.13 31.22
C PRO A 319 -18.63 14.20 32.70
N THR A 320 -19.21 13.11 33.23
CA THR A 320 -19.63 12.98 34.61
C THR A 320 -18.53 12.58 35.59
N ASP A 321 -17.37 12.20 35.09
CA ASP A 321 -16.21 11.81 35.91
C ASP A 321 -15.51 13.09 36.40
N THR A 322 -15.73 13.49 37.66
CA THR A 322 -15.32 14.80 38.16
C THR A 322 -14.29 14.76 39.26
N GLU A 323 -14.03 13.60 39.86
CA GLU A 323 -13.14 13.50 41.04
C GLU A 323 -12.55 12.08 41.23
N GLY A 324 -11.58 12.00 42.12
CA GLY A 324 -10.98 10.76 42.58
C GLY A 324 -10.34 9.97 41.42
N GLU A 325 -10.42 8.64 41.49
CA GLU A 325 -9.88 7.77 40.48
C GLU A 325 -10.50 7.96 39.08
N ALA A 326 -11.72 8.46 39.01
CA ALA A 326 -12.46 8.59 37.76
C ALA A 326 -11.78 9.55 36.76
N ILE A 327 -11.04 10.56 37.24
CA ILE A 327 -10.33 11.53 36.38
C ILE A 327 -8.86 11.20 36.13
N THR A 328 -8.34 10.10 36.68
CA THR A 328 -6.89 9.82 36.65
C THR A 328 -6.39 9.29 35.30
N GLY A 329 -7.28 8.88 34.39
CA GLY A 329 -6.87 8.36 33.08
C GLY A 329 -8.02 8.22 32.12
N GLY A 330 -7.67 7.85 30.89
CA GLY A 330 -8.55 7.89 29.72
C GLY A 330 -8.16 9.04 28.78
N TYR A 331 -6.89 9.47 28.86
CA TYR A 331 -6.37 10.54 28.04
C TYR A 331 -5.54 9.99 26.89
N LEU A 332 -5.98 10.26 25.66
CA LEU A 332 -5.20 10.09 24.44
C LEU A 332 -4.59 11.44 24.07
N ILE A 333 -3.28 11.48 23.93
CA ILE A 333 -2.47 12.70 23.81
C ILE A 333 -1.61 12.60 22.56
N GLU A 334 -1.49 13.69 21.82
CA GLU A 334 -0.57 13.82 20.70
C GLU A 334 0.42 14.93 21.00
N LEU A 335 1.71 14.58 21.02
CA LEU A 335 2.77 15.60 21.03
C LEU A 335 2.98 16.05 19.59
N ASP A 336 2.76 17.34 19.34
CA ASP A 336 2.77 17.89 17.99
C ASP A 336 3.28 19.34 17.99
N ARG A 337 3.44 19.86 16.79
CA ARG A 337 3.62 21.30 16.55
C ARG A 337 2.36 22.04 16.94
N MET A 338 2.43 23.36 16.92
CA MET A 338 1.26 24.20 17.20
C MET A 338 0.13 23.89 16.20
N SER A 339 -1.02 23.54 16.72
CA SER A 339 -2.25 23.24 15.98
C SER A 339 -3.29 24.33 16.22
N ASP A 340 -4.13 24.59 15.23
CA ASP A 340 -5.25 25.52 15.31
C ASP A 340 -6.58 24.84 15.68
N ASP A 341 -6.56 23.51 15.96
CA ASP A 341 -7.75 22.75 16.37
C ASP A 341 -8.40 23.38 17.61
N THR A 342 -9.67 23.73 17.51
CA THR A 342 -10.39 24.43 18.59
C THR A 342 -11.15 23.51 19.53
N ASP A 343 -11.31 22.25 19.17
CA ASP A 343 -12.06 21.23 19.93
C ASP A 343 -11.19 20.42 20.92
N GLN A 344 -9.92 20.80 21.10
CA GLN A 344 -8.94 20.10 21.92
C GLN A 344 -8.27 21.02 22.92
N TRP A 345 -8.02 20.50 24.14
CA TRP A 345 -7.09 21.15 25.06
C TRP A 345 -5.67 20.98 24.57
N ARG A 346 -4.87 22.03 24.72
CA ARG A 346 -3.48 22.03 24.30
C ARG A 346 -2.62 22.97 25.12
N TRP A 347 -1.40 22.54 25.39
CA TRP A 347 -0.44 23.34 26.16
C TRP A 347 0.96 23.11 25.64
N VAL A 348 1.71 24.21 25.52
CA VAL A 348 3.14 24.14 25.29
C VAL A 348 3.78 23.55 26.54
N LEU A 349 4.58 22.48 26.35
CA LEU A 349 5.34 21.86 27.43
C LEU A 349 6.73 22.50 27.45
N PRO A 350 7.13 23.19 28.57
CA PRO A 350 8.35 24.02 28.61
C PRO A 350 9.65 23.27 28.32
N TYR A 351 9.71 22.00 28.63
CA TYR A 351 10.91 21.17 28.47
C TYR A 351 10.86 20.24 27.25
N LEU A 352 9.72 20.11 26.62
CA LEU A 352 9.60 19.38 25.36
C LEU A 352 10.20 20.22 24.23
N GLN A 353 11.31 19.79 23.66
CA GLN A 353 12.01 20.45 22.56
C GLN A 353 12.27 21.95 22.82
N GLY A 354 12.63 22.31 24.06
CA GLY A 354 12.89 23.70 24.44
C GLY A 354 11.65 24.59 24.45
N GLY A 355 10.47 24.04 24.67
CA GLY A 355 9.22 24.78 24.81
C GLY A 355 8.62 25.25 23.48
N SER A 356 8.95 24.62 22.38
CA SER A 356 8.40 24.96 21.06
C SER A 356 7.27 24.02 20.58
N HIS A 357 6.92 23.03 21.37
CA HIS A 357 5.94 22.00 21.02
C HIS A 357 4.91 21.81 22.14
N GLN A 358 3.77 21.26 21.77
CA GLN A 358 2.61 21.16 22.65
C GLN A 358 2.09 19.73 22.78
N ALA A 359 1.40 19.48 23.87
CA ALA A 359 0.54 18.33 24.05
C ALA A 359 -0.88 18.71 23.67
N ASN A 360 -1.45 17.97 22.73
CA ASN A 360 -2.83 18.09 22.29
C ASN A 360 -3.64 16.93 22.86
N ILE A 361 -4.71 17.20 23.57
CA ILE A 361 -5.56 16.14 24.13
C ILE A 361 -6.57 15.73 23.06
N LYS A 362 -6.32 14.59 22.43
CA LYS A 362 -7.19 14.04 21.38
C LYS A 362 -8.49 13.44 21.97
N LYS A 363 -8.40 12.96 23.21
CA LYS A 363 -9.53 12.45 24.01
C LYS A 363 -9.27 12.68 25.50
N PRO A 364 -10.28 13.06 26.27
CA PRO A 364 -11.61 13.51 25.79
C PRO A 364 -11.50 14.84 25.04
N LYS A 365 -12.45 15.12 24.15
CA LYS A 365 -12.61 16.43 23.54
C LYS A 365 -13.21 17.43 24.52
N ILE A 366 -13.10 18.73 24.23
CA ILE A 366 -13.59 19.79 25.13
C ILE A 366 -15.09 19.62 25.43
N ASP A 367 -15.92 19.35 24.43
CA ASP A 367 -17.37 19.14 24.55
C ASP A 367 -17.76 17.79 25.20
N GLU A 368 -16.81 16.85 25.30
CA GLU A 368 -16.95 15.53 25.91
C GLU A 368 -16.38 15.47 27.33
N SER A 369 -16.04 16.60 27.96
CA SER A 369 -15.21 16.67 29.18
C SER A 369 -15.69 17.74 30.16
N ASN A 370 -14.99 17.89 31.28
CA ASN A 370 -15.22 18.89 32.30
C ASN A 370 -13.94 19.53 32.82
N GLN A 371 -14.06 20.60 33.63
CA GLN A 371 -12.93 21.37 34.14
C GLN A 371 -12.00 20.54 35.05
N ALA A 372 -12.52 19.62 35.84
CA ALA A 372 -11.68 18.81 36.73
C ALA A 372 -10.73 17.88 35.92
N GLN A 373 -11.22 17.29 34.83
CA GLN A 373 -10.43 16.50 33.91
C GLN A 373 -9.34 17.35 33.22
N HIS A 374 -9.71 18.55 32.77
CA HIS A 374 -8.77 19.51 32.20
C HIS A 374 -7.63 19.83 33.15
N ASP A 375 -7.97 20.20 34.41
CA ASP A 375 -6.97 20.61 35.38
C ASP A 375 -6.08 19.44 35.79
N TYR A 376 -6.64 18.25 35.98
CA TYR A 376 -5.88 17.04 36.29
C TYR A 376 -4.82 16.73 35.21
N ILE A 377 -5.22 16.61 33.94
CA ILE A 377 -4.28 16.21 32.89
C ILE A 377 -3.23 17.29 32.62
N LYS A 378 -3.62 18.57 32.71
CA LYS A 378 -2.70 19.69 32.62
C LYS A 378 -1.63 19.61 33.69
N ASP A 379 -2.04 19.52 34.97
CA ASP A 379 -1.12 19.46 36.11
C ASP A 379 -0.20 18.24 36.02
N TYR A 380 -0.74 17.10 35.62
CA TYR A 380 0.04 15.89 35.38
C TYR A 380 1.12 16.09 34.31
N LEU A 381 0.75 16.58 33.12
CA LEU A 381 1.68 16.78 32.02
C LEU A 381 2.76 17.80 32.34
N PHE A 382 2.42 18.94 32.97
CA PHE A 382 3.38 19.95 33.39
C PHE A 382 4.32 19.43 34.47
N LYS A 383 3.83 18.61 35.40
CA LYS A 383 4.64 17.95 36.41
C LYS A 383 5.67 17.02 35.79
N VAL A 384 5.22 16.11 34.91
CA VAL A 384 6.12 15.12 34.28
C VAL A 384 7.11 15.79 33.32
N ASP A 385 6.67 16.76 32.51
CA ASP A 385 7.55 17.55 31.63
C ASP A 385 8.66 18.24 32.42
N LYS A 386 8.32 18.89 33.56
CA LYS A 386 9.30 19.53 34.43
C LYS A 386 10.28 18.51 35.04
N LEU A 387 9.78 17.37 35.53
CA LEU A 387 10.62 16.31 36.12
C LEU A 387 11.58 15.76 35.06
N LEU A 388 11.13 15.44 33.86
CA LEU A 388 11.98 14.99 32.76
C LEU A 388 13.03 16.04 32.35
N GLY A 389 12.67 17.32 32.42
CA GLY A 389 13.56 18.41 32.03
C GLY A 389 14.60 18.81 33.07
N THR A 390 14.30 18.64 34.36
CA THR A 390 15.10 19.26 35.42
C THR A 390 15.55 18.33 36.55
N SER A 391 14.97 17.12 36.67
CA SER A 391 15.32 16.21 37.79
C SER A 391 16.73 15.67 37.66
N GLU A 392 17.43 15.62 38.79
CA GLU A 392 18.68 14.87 38.93
C GLU A 392 18.41 13.40 39.30
N ASP A 393 17.26 13.12 39.93
CA ASP A 393 16.79 11.77 40.26
C ASP A 393 15.94 11.20 39.11
N MET A 394 16.63 10.67 38.11
CA MET A 394 15.97 10.04 36.96
C MET A 394 15.39 8.67 37.31
N GLU A 395 15.87 7.99 38.35
CA GLU A 395 15.29 6.73 38.84
C GLU A 395 13.83 6.99 39.27
N TYR A 396 13.62 7.95 40.19
CA TYR A 396 12.28 8.31 40.63
C TYR A 396 11.35 8.69 39.46
N VAL A 397 11.81 9.49 38.51
CA VAL A 397 11.00 9.94 37.40
C VAL A 397 10.60 8.77 36.50
N MET A 398 11.56 7.94 36.14
CA MET A 398 11.34 6.82 35.20
C MET A 398 10.50 5.71 35.82
N GLU A 399 10.79 5.37 37.08
CA GLU A 399 10.05 4.31 37.78
C GLU A 399 8.64 4.72 38.17
N THR A 400 8.40 6.01 38.41
CA THR A 400 7.05 6.49 38.81
C THR A 400 6.17 6.85 37.61
N TYR A 401 6.70 7.60 36.63
CA TYR A 401 5.87 8.27 35.65
C TYR A 401 6.03 7.75 34.22
N ILE A 402 7.02 6.92 33.91
CA ILE A 402 7.29 6.51 32.55
C ILE A 402 7.09 5.01 32.36
N ASP A 403 6.28 4.61 31.40
CA ASP A 403 6.28 3.23 30.91
C ASP A 403 7.47 3.02 29.98
N MET A 404 8.62 2.67 30.54
CA MET A 404 9.88 2.55 29.81
C MET A 404 9.78 1.64 28.57
N PRO A 405 9.09 0.48 28.61
CA PRO A 405 8.97 -0.36 27.42
C PRO A 405 8.31 0.36 26.25
N SER A 406 7.20 1.08 26.46
CA SER A 406 6.51 1.76 25.36
C SER A 406 7.28 2.96 24.81
N TRP A 407 7.95 3.72 25.68
CA TRP A 407 8.79 4.85 25.24
C TRP A 407 10.03 4.38 24.47
N ALA A 408 10.67 3.31 24.90
CA ALA A 408 11.83 2.72 24.23
C ALA A 408 11.43 2.13 22.88
N ALA A 409 10.33 1.37 22.82
CA ALA A 409 9.81 0.77 21.62
C ALA A 409 9.39 1.81 20.58
N GLN A 410 8.60 2.82 20.97
CA GLN A 410 8.18 3.92 20.10
C GLN A 410 9.39 4.63 19.50
N TRP A 411 10.36 5.03 20.34
CA TRP A 411 11.57 5.68 19.86
C TRP A 411 12.34 4.81 18.88
N LEU A 412 12.45 3.50 19.15
CA LEU A 412 13.18 2.59 18.27
C LEU A 412 12.47 2.40 16.92
N VAL A 413 11.14 2.34 16.87
CA VAL A 413 10.39 2.33 15.61
C VAL A 413 10.71 3.57 14.75
N PHE A 414 10.75 4.75 15.38
CA PHE A 414 11.09 6.00 14.68
C PHE A 414 12.58 6.05 14.26
N GLU A 415 13.47 5.45 15.04
CA GLU A 415 14.88 5.32 14.64
C GLU A 415 15.07 4.33 13.49
N LEU A 416 14.40 3.18 13.55
CA LEU A 416 14.50 2.15 12.50
C LEU A 416 13.88 2.60 11.18
N SER A 417 12.84 3.42 11.23
CA SER A 417 12.30 4.07 10.02
C SER A 417 13.14 5.26 9.56
N GLY A 418 13.89 5.88 10.45
CA GLY A 418 14.72 7.06 10.18
C GLY A 418 13.91 8.31 9.84
N THR A 419 12.61 8.35 10.14
CA THR A 419 11.79 9.54 9.96
C THR A 419 12.29 10.71 10.83
N PRO A 420 12.20 11.97 10.36
CA PRO A 420 12.57 13.13 11.17
C PRO A 420 11.44 13.64 12.07
N GLU A 421 10.27 13.01 12.07
CA GLU A 421 9.09 13.48 12.83
C GLU A 421 9.38 13.80 14.30
N PRO A 422 10.21 13.01 15.06
CA PRO A 422 10.58 13.38 16.42
C PRO A 422 11.40 14.67 16.56
N ASN A 423 12.02 15.18 15.51
CA ASN A 423 12.81 16.43 15.55
C ASN A 423 11.94 17.67 15.84
N GLY A 424 10.72 17.63 15.46
CA GLY A 424 9.73 18.58 15.94
C GLY A 424 8.51 17.73 16.12
N PRO A 425 8.30 17.14 17.34
CA PRO A 425 7.37 16.05 17.46
C PRO A 425 6.07 16.38 16.76
N SER A 426 5.77 15.56 15.77
CA SER A 426 4.54 15.57 15.02
C SER A 426 4.00 14.16 15.04
N SER A 427 2.69 14.02 15.22
CA SER A 427 2.02 12.72 15.24
C SER A 427 2.60 11.72 16.27
N TRP A 428 3.23 12.23 17.34
CA TRP A 428 3.77 11.40 18.40
C TRP A 428 2.71 11.13 19.45
N TYR A 429 1.97 10.01 19.28
CA TYR A 429 0.90 9.63 20.20
C TYR A 429 1.43 9.08 21.52
N THR A 430 0.74 9.44 22.60
CA THR A 430 0.94 8.97 23.96
C THR A 430 -0.41 8.82 24.65
N PHE A 431 -0.46 8.14 25.78
CA PHE A 431 -1.70 8.02 26.55
C PHE A 431 -1.45 7.83 28.04
N LYS A 432 -2.46 8.15 28.82
CA LYS A 432 -2.48 7.91 30.27
C LYS A 432 -3.75 7.19 30.65
N ASP A 433 -3.60 6.01 31.26
CA ASP A 433 -4.74 5.22 31.71
C ASP A 433 -5.11 5.52 33.16
N LYS A 434 -6.24 4.99 33.57
CA LYS A 434 -6.83 5.17 34.89
C LYS A 434 -6.06 4.37 35.95
N ASN A 435 -5.95 4.94 37.16
CA ASN A 435 -5.30 4.30 38.33
C ASN A 435 -3.84 3.88 38.08
N ASP A 436 -3.19 4.52 37.13
CA ASP A 436 -1.80 4.29 36.79
C ASP A 436 -1.12 5.65 36.61
N ASP A 437 -0.03 5.90 37.33
CA ASP A 437 0.72 7.15 37.20
C ASP A 437 1.66 7.16 35.98
N LYS A 438 1.71 6.07 35.22
CA LYS A 438 2.58 5.94 34.05
C LYS A 438 2.05 6.74 32.84
N TRP A 439 2.97 7.38 32.15
CA TRP A 439 2.78 7.96 30.83
C TRP A 439 3.26 6.95 29.78
N TYR A 440 2.35 6.47 28.97
CA TYR A 440 2.59 5.48 27.91
C TYR A 440 2.86 6.16 26.58
N CYS A 441 3.64 5.51 25.73
CA CYS A 441 3.94 5.97 24.38
C CYS A 441 3.31 5.03 23.34
N GLY A 442 2.83 5.58 22.22
CA GLY A 442 2.17 4.87 21.13
C GLY A 442 0.71 5.29 20.92
N PRO A 443 0.11 4.82 19.80
CA PRO A 443 0.74 4.02 18.74
C PRO A 443 1.64 4.84 17.81
N PRO A 444 2.63 4.21 17.15
CA PRO A 444 3.42 4.86 16.10
C PRO A 444 2.56 5.23 14.90
N TRP A 445 2.79 6.42 14.34
CA TRP A 445 2.00 6.99 13.26
C TRP A 445 2.86 7.86 12.33
N ASP A 446 2.49 7.96 11.03
CA ASP A 446 2.99 8.92 10.04
C ASP A 446 4.44 8.72 9.60
N PHE A 447 4.65 7.71 8.71
CA PHE A 447 5.98 7.31 8.25
C PHE A 447 6.21 7.54 6.75
N ASP A 448 5.40 8.31 6.06
CA ASP A 448 5.59 8.59 4.63
C ASP A 448 6.56 9.75 4.35
N TYR A 449 6.96 10.51 5.40
CA TYR A 449 7.86 11.65 5.30
C TYR A 449 9.31 11.31 5.63
N GLN A 450 10.21 11.39 4.64
CA GLN A 450 11.66 11.20 4.78
C GLN A 450 12.09 9.94 5.55
N SER A 451 11.26 8.88 5.49
CA SER A 451 11.54 7.59 6.12
C SER A 451 12.27 6.67 5.15
N PHE A 452 13.09 5.79 5.69
CA PHE A 452 13.82 4.76 4.94
C PHE A 452 14.68 5.32 3.80
N VAL A 453 15.34 6.46 4.04
CA VAL A 453 16.23 7.13 3.07
C VAL A 453 17.67 6.68 3.32
N PRO A 454 18.34 5.98 2.36
CA PRO A 454 19.66 5.34 2.58
C PRO A 454 20.72 6.26 3.17
N SER A 455 20.79 7.52 2.76
CA SER A 455 21.76 8.50 3.29
C SER A 455 21.61 8.79 4.78
N THR A 456 20.49 8.40 5.41
CA THR A 456 20.23 8.60 6.84
C THR A 456 20.41 7.35 7.69
N ALA A 457 20.77 6.22 7.09
CA ALA A 457 20.82 4.92 7.76
C ALA A 457 21.89 4.85 8.86
N ASN A 458 23.08 5.40 8.61
CA ASN A 458 24.26 5.29 9.47
C ASN A 458 24.30 6.35 10.59
N GLN A 459 23.18 6.55 11.28
CA GLN A 459 23.08 7.46 12.42
C GLN A 459 21.82 7.16 13.26
N PHE A 460 21.88 7.52 14.55
CA PHE A 460 20.67 7.70 15.35
C PHE A 460 20.13 9.12 15.11
N ARG A 461 19.13 9.21 14.24
CA ARG A 461 18.58 10.49 13.77
C ARG A 461 17.83 11.23 14.88
N ASN A 462 17.15 10.49 15.74
CA ASN A 462 16.22 11.01 16.74
C ASN A 462 16.74 11.01 18.18
N LYS A 463 18.03 10.74 18.39
CA LYS A 463 18.63 10.60 19.73
C LYS A 463 18.55 11.86 20.61
N LYS A 464 18.28 13.03 20.05
CA LYS A 464 18.24 14.32 20.75
C LYS A 464 16.83 14.79 21.10
N TYR A 465 15.79 14.08 20.69
CA TYR A 465 14.42 14.56 20.68
C TYR A 465 13.53 13.80 21.66
N VAL A 466 12.39 14.37 21.98
CA VAL A 466 11.30 13.78 22.79
C VAL A 466 11.83 13.18 24.10
N TYR A 467 12.50 14.01 24.91
CA TYR A 467 13.11 13.66 26.23
C TYR A 467 14.20 12.58 26.19
N GLN A 468 14.60 12.06 25.06
CA GLN A 468 15.58 10.96 24.96
C GLN A 468 16.92 11.23 25.66
N PRO A 469 17.51 12.46 25.59
CA PRO A 469 18.76 12.73 26.32
C PRO A 469 18.63 12.58 27.83
N GLN A 470 17.49 12.90 28.39
CA GLN A 470 17.20 12.80 29.82
C GLN A 470 16.93 11.35 30.23
N MET A 471 16.03 10.67 29.52
CA MET A 471 15.66 9.29 29.81
C MET A 471 16.85 8.34 29.73
N ARG A 472 17.77 8.53 28.79
CA ARG A 472 18.97 7.72 28.64
C ARG A 472 20.02 7.93 29.77
N LYS A 473 19.87 8.95 30.62
CA LYS A 473 20.70 9.04 31.84
C LYS A 473 20.43 7.87 32.78
N TYR A 474 19.24 7.32 32.78
CA TYR A 474 18.85 6.17 33.58
C TYR A 474 19.27 4.87 32.88
N GLN A 475 20.07 4.03 33.56
CA GLN A 475 20.63 2.82 32.97
C GLN A 475 19.57 1.81 32.58
N PRO A 476 18.56 1.48 33.41
CA PRO A 476 17.52 0.53 33.01
C PRO A 476 16.76 0.92 31.73
N TYR A 477 16.62 2.21 31.45
CA TYR A 477 16.02 2.65 30.18
C TYR A 477 16.92 2.33 28.97
N ARG A 478 18.25 2.46 29.10
CA ARG A 478 19.18 2.02 28.04
C ARG A 478 19.14 0.51 27.83
N GLU A 479 19.02 -0.26 28.90
CA GLU A 479 18.85 -1.71 28.85
C GLU A 479 17.54 -2.08 28.18
N GLU A 480 16.47 -1.31 28.41
CA GLU A 480 15.20 -1.47 27.74
C GLU A 480 15.28 -1.21 26.24
N LEU A 481 16.01 -0.18 25.81
CA LEU A 481 16.27 0.06 24.37
C LEU A 481 16.97 -1.14 23.72
N VAL A 482 17.95 -1.73 24.39
CA VAL A 482 18.63 -2.94 23.91
C VAL A 482 17.66 -4.12 23.85
N ARG A 483 16.83 -4.32 24.87
CA ARG A 483 15.83 -5.40 24.89
C ARG A 483 14.82 -5.29 23.76
N GLN A 484 14.32 -4.08 23.45
CA GLN A 484 13.43 -3.85 22.33
C GLN A 484 14.14 -4.15 21.00
N TRP A 485 15.41 -3.77 20.88
CA TRP A 485 16.22 -4.09 19.70
C TRP A 485 16.41 -5.59 19.51
N GLU A 486 16.81 -6.31 20.58
CA GLU A 486 17.05 -7.76 20.54
C GLU A 486 15.80 -8.56 20.15
N ALA A 487 14.60 -8.01 20.38
CA ALA A 487 13.35 -8.63 19.97
C ALA A 487 13.12 -8.55 18.45
N VAL A 488 13.54 -7.46 17.78
CA VAL A 488 13.28 -7.25 16.34
C VAL A 488 14.50 -7.49 15.47
N GLN A 489 15.69 -7.46 16.04
CA GLN A 489 16.95 -7.63 15.30
C GLN A 489 16.98 -8.92 14.46
N PRO A 490 16.57 -10.10 14.96
CA PRO A 490 16.61 -11.34 14.19
C PRO A 490 15.54 -11.40 13.08
N LEU A 491 14.56 -10.50 13.07
CA LEU A 491 13.42 -10.52 12.17
C LEU A 491 13.65 -9.79 10.84
N LEU A 492 14.87 -9.28 10.58
CA LEU A 492 15.16 -8.60 9.31
C LEU A 492 14.84 -9.46 8.08
N PRO A 493 15.19 -10.75 8.01
CA PRO A 493 14.82 -11.58 6.87
C PRO A 493 13.30 -11.68 6.66
N ASP A 494 12.51 -11.80 7.73
CA ASP A 494 11.05 -11.87 7.67
C ASP A 494 10.46 -10.54 7.20
N LEU A 495 11.02 -9.41 7.65
CA LEU A 495 10.64 -8.08 7.17
C LEU A 495 10.92 -7.92 5.66
N ILE A 496 12.07 -8.37 5.18
CA ILE A 496 12.40 -8.30 3.75
C ILE A 496 11.47 -9.19 2.93
N ASN A 497 11.15 -10.39 3.41
CA ASN A 497 10.17 -11.27 2.78
C ASN A 497 8.79 -10.59 2.72
N TYR A 498 8.32 -10.02 3.82
CA TYR A 498 7.08 -9.25 3.87
C TYR A 498 7.06 -8.12 2.84
N ILE A 499 8.14 -7.34 2.72
CA ILE A 499 8.25 -6.25 1.73
C ILE A 499 8.11 -6.80 0.31
N ASN A 500 8.76 -7.91 -0.01
CA ASN A 500 8.69 -8.51 -1.35
C ASN A 500 7.29 -9.10 -1.64
N GLU A 501 6.63 -9.70 -0.67
CA GLU A 501 5.24 -10.13 -0.78
C GLU A 501 4.30 -8.95 -1.04
N GLN A 502 4.47 -7.84 -0.30
CA GLN A 502 3.69 -6.62 -0.51
C GLN A 502 4.00 -5.97 -1.86
N ARG A 503 5.25 -5.97 -2.33
CA ARG A 503 5.65 -5.52 -3.67
C ARG A 503 4.86 -6.25 -4.74
N GLU A 504 4.84 -7.58 -4.70
CA GLU A 504 4.12 -8.39 -5.69
C GLU A 504 2.59 -8.19 -5.58
N TYR A 505 2.05 -8.22 -4.37
CA TYR A 505 0.63 -7.97 -4.12
C TYR A 505 0.15 -6.61 -4.63
N MET A 506 1.01 -5.58 -4.53
CA MET A 506 0.70 -4.20 -4.91
C MET A 506 1.11 -3.85 -6.35
N ARG A 507 1.78 -4.72 -7.08
CA ARG A 507 2.42 -4.42 -8.38
C ARG A 507 1.49 -3.70 -9.34
N HIS A 508 0.35 -4.28 -9.64
CA HIS A 508 -0.61 -3.69 -10.58
C HIS A 508 -1.30 -2.44 -10.03
N SER A 509 -1.46 -2.38 -8.72
CA SER A 509 -2.03 -1.22 -8.04
C SER A 509 -1.05 -0.04 -8.04
N ALA A 510 0.23 -0.29 -7.87
CA ALA A 510 1.28 0.72 -8.01
C ALA A 510 1.33 1.27 -9.46
N GLU A 511 1.25 0.39 -10.47
CA GLU A 511 1.15 0.79 -11.88
C GLU A 511 -0.06 1.71 -12.11
N ALA A 512 -1.26 1.29 -11.68
CA ALA A 512 -2.48 2.08 -11.84
C ALA A 512 -2.43 3.41 -11.08
N ASN A 513 -1.85 3.42 -9.87
CA ASN A 513 -1.67 4.62 -9.06
C ASN A 513 -0.73 5.62 -9.74
N TRP A 514 0.45 5.16 -10.17
CA TRP A 514 1.44 6.04 -10.79
C TRP A 514 1.07 6.44 -12.21
N PHE A 515 0.26 5.66 -12.91
CA PHE A 515 -0.35 6.08 -14.17
C PHE A 515 -1.13 7.41 -14.03
N ILE A 516 -1.75 7.64 -12.87
CA ILE A 516 -2.52 8.87 -12.59
C ILE A 516 -1.63 9.96 -11.96
N HIS A 517 -0.74 9.58 -11.02
CA HIS A 517 -0.15 10.53 -10.07
C HIS A 517 1.34 10.81 -10.29
N GLU A 518 2.04 10.06 -11.14
CA GLU A 518 3.49 10.19 -11.28
C GLU A 518 3.92 11.60 -11.69
N GLN A 519 3.26 12.20 -12.69
CA GLN A 519 3.59 13.55 -13.12
C GLN A 519 3.29 14.59 -12.02
N ASN A 520 2.18 14.41 -11.28
CA ASN A 520 1.87 15.30 -10.17
C ASN A 520 2.91 15.22 -9.05
N LEU A 521 3.45 14.01 -8.77
CA LEU A 521 4.50 13.84 -7.79
C LEU A 521 5.83 14.47 -8.25
N LYS A 522 6.17 14.34 -9.53
CA LYS A 522 7.36 14.97 -10.11
C LYS A 522 7.29 16.49 -10.11
N ASP A 523 6.09 17.05 -10.27
CA ASP A 523 5.83 18.49 -10.28
C ASP A 523 5.71 19.09 -8.85
N ASP A 524 5.63 18.26 -7.81
CA ASP A 524 5.61 18.70 -6.41
C ASP A 524 7.01 19.13 -5.98
N GLU A 525 7.25 20.43 -5.86
CA GLU A 525 8.56 20.99 -5.49
C GLU A 525 9.04 20.59 -4.09
N SER A 526 8.16 20.02 -3.27
CA SER A 526 8.50 19.55 -1.92
C SER A 526 8.98 18.10 -1.88
N HIS A 527 9.88 17.71 -2.79
CA HIS A 527 10.48 16.38 -2.84
C HIS A 527 11.12 16.01 -1.51
N GLN A 528 10.73 14.86 -0.96
CA GLN A 528 11.03 14.56 0.43
C GLN A 528 11.79 13.25 0.63
N ASN A 529 11.48 12.25 -0.19
CA ASN A 529 12.04 10.91 -0.04
C ASN A 529 13.22 10.66 -0.99
N GLY A 530 13.37 11.50 -2.03
CA GLY A 530 14.44 11.40 -3.03
C GLY A 530 14.25 10.23 -4.00
N ASP A 531 13.01 9.76 -4.15
CA ASP A 531 12.63 8.65 -5.04
C ASP A 531 11.52 9.02 -6.04
N GLU A 532 11.17 10.29 -6.11
CA GLU A 532 10.07 10.81 -6.92
C GLU A 532 10.26 10.57 -8.42
N TYR A 533 11.50 10.47 -8.87
CA TYR A 533 11.88 10.31 -10.28
C TYR A 533 12.25 8.89 -10.69
N ILE A 534 12.24 7.93 -9.77
CA ILE A 534 12.56 6.54 -10.07
C ILE A 534 11.29 5.66 -10.07
N PRO A 535 11.29 4.50 -10.73
CA PRO A 535 10.21 3.53 -10.66
C PRO A 535 9.92 3.07 -9.21
N SER A 536 8.68 2.68 -8.95
CA SER A 536 8.25 2.20 -7.62
C SER A 536 9.11 1.03 -7.13
N ASP A 537 9.43 0.07 -7.98
CA ASP A 537 10.28 -1.07 -7.63
C ASP A 537 11.68 -0.65 -7.19
N MET A 538 12.29 0.31 -7.89
CA MET A 538 13.59 0.86 -7.47
C MET A 538 13.50 1.64 -6.15
N ALA A 539 12.38 2.29 -5.89
CA ALA A 539 12.15 2.95 -4.60
C ALA A 539 12.04 1.94 -3.46
N ILE A 540 11.42 0.78 -3.71
CA ILE A 540 11.36 -0.34 -2.77
C ILE A 540 12.75 -0.93 -2.54
N ASP A 541 13.56 -1.13 -3.59
CA ASP A 541 14.94 -1.62 -3.46
C ASP A 541 15.80 -0.69 -2.59
N ARG A 542 15.65 0.64 -2.76
CA ARG A 542 16.33 1.63 -1.91
C ARG A 542 15.86 1.57 -0.45
N MET A 543 14.58 1.29 -0.21
CA MET A 543 14.07 1.09 1.14
C MET A 543 14.66 -0.18 1.78
N ILE A 544 14.81 -1.26 1.02
CA ILE A 544 15.47 -2.50 1.47
C ILE A 544 16.95 -2.24 1.76
N GLU A 545 17.67 -1.52 0.90
CA GLU A 545 19.06 -1.10 1.13
C GLU A 545 19.19 -0.33 2.45
N TYR A 546 18.29 0.65 2.67
CA TYR A 546 18.25 1.38 3.93
C TYR A 546 18.13 0.44 5.14
N LEU A 547 17.25 -0.55 5.09
CA LEU A 547 17.02 -1.47 6.21
C LEU A 547 18.28 -2.27 6.53
N TYR A 548 19.00 -2.82 5.56
CA TYR A 548 20.25 -3.51 5.79
C TYR A 548 21.30 -2.61 6.47
N LEU A 549 21.49 -1.40 5.94
CA LEU A 549 22.43 -0.42 6.50
C LEU A 549 22.05 0.01 7.92
N LYS A 550 20.74 0.23 8.16
CA LYS A 550 20.22 0.67 9.46
C LYS A 550 20.34 -0.43 10.51
N TRP A 551 20.02 -1.66 10.15
CA TRP A 551 20.16 -2.81 11.04
C TRP A 551 21.60 -3.03 11.50
N ASP A 552 22.55 -3.00 10.56
CA ASP A 552 23.98 -3.08 10.89
C ASP A 552 24.42 -1.93 11.80
N TYR A 553 24.00 -0.70 11.48
CA TYR A 553 24.35 0.46 12.30
C TYR A 553 23.81 0.35 13.73
N VAL A 554 22.54 -0.05 13.90
CA VAL A 554 21.91 -0.16 15.23
C VAL A 554 22.58 -1.28 16.03
N GLU A 555 22.83 -2.45 15.44
CA GLU A 555 23.50 -3.57 16.12
C GLU A 555 24.86 -3.14 16.68
N ASN A 556 25.64 -2.41 15.92
CA ASN A 556 26.97 -1.98 16.31
C ASN A 556 26.98 -0.82 17.33
N ASN A 557 25.88 -0.08 17.50
CA ASN A 557 25.90 1.18 18.25
C ASN A 557 24.92 1.25 19.42
N ILE A 558 23.85 0.46 19.46
CA ILE A 558 22.77 0.65 20.44
C ILE A 558 23.24 0.39 21.89
N ARG A 559 24.11 -0.61 22.12
CA ARG A 559 24.63 -0.93 23.45
C ARG A 559 25.54 0.17 24.01
N ASN A 560 26.06 1.04 23.14
CA ASN A 560 26.92 2.18 23.51
C ASN A 560 26.19 3.51 23.47
N LEU A 561 24.89 3.51 23.23
CA LEU A 561 24.09 4.72 23.13
C LEU A 561 23.91 5.37 24.51
N LYS A 562 24.57 6.54 24.70
CA LYS A 562 24.53 7.36 25.94
C LYS A 562 23.56 8.53 25.76
#